data_6c0aedaf91ac2cece39a4db89366e6cc
#
_entry.id   6c0aedaf91ac2cece39a4db89366e6cc
#
_cell.length_a   1.000
_cell.length_b   1.000
_cell.length_c   1.000
_cell.angle_alpha   90.00
_cell.angle_beta   90.00
_cell.angle_gamma   90.00
#
_symmetry.space_group_name_H-M   'P 1'
#
loop_
_entity.id
_entity.type
_entity.pdbx_description
1 polymer ?
#
loop_
_entity_poly.entity_id
_entity_poly.type
_entity_poly.pdbx_seq_one_letter_code
_entity_poly.pdbx_strand_id
1 'polypeptide(L)'
;MPRVKRGVTARARHKKVLDKAKGYYGARSRVFRVANQAVIKAGQYAYRDRRARRREFRALWIVRINAAAREHGLSYSTFINGLKIAEINIDRKVLADIAVRDRAGFAAIAEQVKAKLAA
;
A
#
# COMPACT_ATOMS: atom_id res chain seq x y z
N MET A 1 -37.26 29.96 -32.67
CA MET A 1 -36.00 29.87 -31.89
C MET A 1 -35.85 28.48 -31.29
N PRO A 2 -34.76 27.79 -31.60
CA PRO A 2 -34.51 26.52 -30.95
C PRO A 2 -34.22 26.73 -29.47
N ARG A 3 -34.82 25.88 -28.66
CA ARG A 3 -34.68 25.96 -27.20
C ARG A 3 -33.61 24.98 -26.73
N VAL A 4 -32.67 25.44 -25.94
CA VAL A 4 -31.66 24.57 -25.35
C VAL A 4 -32.32 23.68 -24.30
N LYS A 5 -32.21 22.36 -24.50
CA LYS A 5 -32.78 21.37 -23.59
C LYS A 5 -31.64 20.71 -22.82
N ARG A 6 -31.87 20.47 -21.54
CA ARG A 6 -30.84 19.89 -20.64
C ARG A 6 -30.82 18.37 -20.63
N GLY A 7 -31.74 17.70 -21.34
CA GLY A 7 -31.82 16.26 -21.33
C GLY A 7 -30.51 15.56 -21.70
N VAL A 8 -29.85 16.02 -22.74
CA VAL A 8 -28.61 15.43 -23.24
C VAL A 8 -27.48 15.66 -22.25
N THR A 9 -27.34 16.91 -21.74
CA THR A 9 -26.27 17.26 -20.81
C THR A 9 -26.42 16.55 -19.45
N ALA A 10 -27.66 16.46 -18.95
CA ALA A 10 -27.94 15.76 -17.70
C ALA A 10 -27.59 14.28 -17.81
N ARG A 11 -28.01 13.64 -18.92
CA ARG A 11 -27.73 12.23 -19.16
C ARG A 11 -26.23 11.96 -19.24
N ALA A 12 -25.49 12.85 -19.90
CA ALA A 12 -24.03 12.73 -20.02
C ALA A 12 -23.36 12.80 -18.66
N ARG A 13 -23.80 13.69 -17.77
CA ARG A 13 -23.28 13.81 -16.41
C ARG A 13 -23.58 12.55 -15.59
N HIS A 14 -24.80 12.05 -15.69
CA HIS A 14 -25.22 10.82 -15.00
C HIS A 14 -24.41 9.62 -15.48
N LYS A 15 -24.22 9.52 -16.78
CA LYS A 15 -23.44 8.41 -17.37
C LYS A 15 -22.00 8.44 -16.91
N LYS A 16 -21.42 9.62 -16.75
CA LYS A 16 -20.05 9.80 -16.26
C LYS A 16 -19.87 9.17 -14.88
N VAL A 17 -20.84 9.39 -14.00
CA VAL A 17 -20.82 8.80 -12.65
C VAL A 17 -21.04 7.28 -12.71
N LEU A 18 -22.01 6.83 -13.52
CA LEU A 18 -22.33 5.41 -13.66
C LEU A 18 -21.16 4.62 -14.27
N ASP A 19 -20.40 5.23 -15.17
CA ASP A 19 -19.20 4.60 -15.73
C ASP A 19 -18.14 4.33 -14.66
N LYS A 20 -18.02 5.21 -13.68
CA LYS A 20 -17.12 5.02 -12.53
C LYS A 20 -17.64 3.95 -11.57
N ALA A 21 -18.93 3.69 -11.59
CA ALA A 21 -19.59 2.73 -10.71
C ALA A 21 -19.70 1.33 -11.30
N LYS A 22 -19.11 1.08 -12.48
CA LYS A 22 -19.13 -0.25 -13.10
C LYS A 22 -18.56 -1.29 -12.17
N GLY A 23 -19.26 -2.43 -12.09
CA GLY A 23 -18.87 -3.53 -11.21
C GLY A 23 -19.36 -3.42 -9.79
N TYR A 24 -19.99 -2.31 -9.39
CA TYR A 24 -20.55 -2.15 -8.07
C TYR A 24 -21.80 -3.03 -7.91
N TYR A 25 -22.01 -3.50 -6.70
CA TYR A 25 -23.08 -4.45 -6.40
C TYR A 25 -24.47 -3.81 -6.49
N GLY A 26 -25.39 -4.47 -7.20
CA GLY A 26 -26.82 -4.13 -7.24
C GLY A 26 -27.09 -2.72 -7.74
N ALA A 27 -27.92 -1.98 -7.02
CA ALA A 27 -28.35 -0.64 -7.37
C ALA A 27 -27.19 0.36 -7.45
N ARG A 28 -26.09 0.09 -6.79
CA ARG A 28 -24.92 0.98 -6.79
C ARG A 28 -24.28 1.13 -8.17
N SER A 29 -24.51 0.19 -9.08
CA SER A 29 -24.02 0.29 -10.46
C SER A 29 -25.12 0.71 -11.45
N ARG A 30 -26.37 0.79 -11.02
CA ARG A 30 -27.51 0.99 -11.91
C ARG A 30 -28.32 2.26 -11.65
N VAL A 31 -28.61 2.55 -10.37
CA VAL A 31 -29.41 3.70 -9.94
C VAL A 31 -28.49 4.87 -9.69
N PHE A 32 -28.70 5.99 -10.41
CA PHE A 32 -27.80 7.15 -10.34
C PHE A 32 -27.62 7.67 -8.91
N ARG A 33 -28.72 7.83 -8.18
CA ARG A 33 -28.65 8.40 -6.80
C ARG A 33 -27.74 7.58 -5.90
N VAL A 34 -27.92 6.26 -5.93
CA VAL A 34 -27.12 5.33 -5.13
C VAL A 34 -25.69 5.24 -5.65
N ALA A 35 -25.55 5.17 -6.98
CA ALA A 35 -24.24 5.13 -7.64
C ALA A 35 -23.42 6.38 -7.32
N ASN A 36 -24.06 7.55 -7.32
CA ASN A 36 -23.40 8.82 -7.00
C ASN A 36 -22.81 8.82 -5.58
N GLN A 37 -23.61 8.34 -4.61
CA GLN A 37 -23.15 8.21 -3.23
C GLN A 37 -22.00 7.21 -3.12
N ALA A 38 -22.11 6.08 -3.81
CA ALA A 38 -21.06 5.05 -3.81
C ALA A 38 -19.74 5.57 -4.39
N VAL A 39 -19.82 6.31 -5.49
CA VAL A 39 -18.63 6.91 -6.15
C VAL A 39 -18.00 7.97 -5.25
N ILE A 40 -18.81 8.82 -4.61
CA ILE A 40 -18.31 9.83 -3.67
C ILE A 40 -17.58 9.16 -2.51
N LYS A 41 -18.16 8.11 -1.95
CA LYS A 41 -17.56 7.38 -0.84
C LYS A 41 -16.26 6.67 -1.28
N ALA A 42 -16.26 6.10 -2.48
CA ALA A 42 -15.06 5.49 -3.06
C ALA A 42 -13.94 6.52 -3.20
N GLY A 43 -14.27 7.73 -3.62
CA GLY A 43 -13.31 8.83 -3.72
C GLY A 43 -12.75 9.22 -2.35
N GLN A 44 -13.58 9.28 -1.33
CA GLN A 44 -13.15 9.58 0.04
C GLN A 44 -12.22 8.49 0.57
N TYR A 45 -12.55 7.22 0.34
CA TYR A 45 -11.70 6.11 0.73
C TYR A 45 -10.37 6.13 -0.03
N ALA A 46 -10.41 6.43 -1.34
CA ALA A 46 -9.19 6.53 -2.14
C ALA A 46 -8.25 7.61 -1.59
N TYR A 47 -8.79 8.78 -1.24
CA TYR A 47 -8.01 9.87 -0.65
C TYR A 47 -7.37 9.44 0.68
N ARG A 48 -8.19 8.90 1.58
CA ARG A 48 -7.75 8.45 2.90
C ARG A 48 -6.69 7.35 2.78
N ASP A 49 -6.95 6.37 1.92
CA ASP A 49 -6.12 5.18 1.82
C ASP A 49 -4.81 5.44 1.08
N ARG A 50 -4.76 6.47 0.20
CA ARG A 50 -3.47 6.89 -0.36
C ARG A 50 -2.52 7.40 0.74
N ARG A 51 -3.07 8.01 1.79
CA ARG A 51 -2.28 8.46 2.94
C ARG A 51 -1.97 7.32 3.90
N ALA A 52 -2.89 6.37 4.02
CA ALA A 52 -2.69 5.18 4.85
C ALA A 52 -1.73 4.17 4.21
N ARG A 53 -1.57 4.20 2.89
CA ARG A 53 -0.74 3.24 2.13
C ARG A 53 0.68 3.16 2.68
N ARG A 54 1.27 4.30 2.98
CA ARG A 54 2.63 4.37 3.50
C ARG A 54 2.78 3.59 4.80
N ARG A 55 1.81 3.75 5.70
CA ARG A 55 1.81 3.05 6.99
C ARG A 55 1.59 1.55 6.82
N GLU A 56 0.70 1.18 5.91
CA GLU A 56 0.39 -0.22 5.63
C GLU A 56 1.57 -0.94 5.01
N PHE A 57 2.24 -0.32 4.04
CA PHE A 57 3.43 -0.90 3.43
C PHE A 57 4.58 -0.97 4.42
N ARG A 58 4.73 0.04 5.27
CA ARG A 58 5.76 0.00 6.31
C ARG A 58 5.55 -1.19 7.25
N ALA A 59 4.30 -1.44 7.66
CA ALA A 59 3.97 -2.59 8.49
C ALA A 59 4.31 -3.90 7.78
N LEU A 60 4.01 -4.01 6.50
CA LEU A 60 4.34 -5.18 5.69
C LEU A 60 5.85 -5.40 5.60
N TRP A 61 6.62 -4.33 5.36
CA TRP A 61 8.08 -4.42 5.30
C TRP A 61 8.66 -4.91 6.63
N ILE A 62 8.14 -4.41 7.74
CA ILE A 62 8.57 -4.82 9.08
C ILE A 62 8.29 -6.32 9.29
N VAL A 63 7.12 -6.79 8.89
CA VAL A 63 6.77 -8.22 9.00
C VAL A 63 7.75 -9.09 8.21
N ARG A 64 8.04 -8.69 6.98
CA ARG A 64 8.96 -9.44 6.11
C ARG A 64 10.39 -9.45 6.65
N ILE A 65 10.86 -8.31 7.10
CA ILE A 65 12.21 -8.18 7.69
C ILE A 65 12.29 -9.03 8.96
N ASN A 66 11.28 -8.96 9.81
CA ASN A 66 11.23 -9.73 11.05
C ASN A 66 11.27 -11.23 10.79
N ALA A 67 10.49 -11.70 9.82
CA ALA A 67 10.47 -13.12 9.45
C ALA A 67 11.85 -13.59 8.99
N ALA A 68 12.49 -12.82 8.13
CA ALA A 68 13.82 -13.14 7.61
C ALA A 68 14.90 -13.08 8.71
N ALA A 69 14.82 -12.09 9.58
CA ALA A 69 15.76 -11.95 10.69
C ALA A 69 15.66 -13.14 11.66
N ARG A 70 14.46 -13.62 11.91
CA ARG A 70 14.24 -14.78 12.79
C ARG A 70 14.81 -16.06 12.23
N GLU A 71 14.87 -16.19 10.90
CA GLU A 71 15.55 -17.33 10.25
C GLU A 71 17.04 -17.35 10.61
N HIS A 72 17.61 -16.21 10.94
CA HIS A 72 19.02 -16.08 11.33
C HIS A 72 19.18 -15.93 12.84
N GLY A 73 18.12 -16.19 13.62
CA GLY A 73 18.18 -16.15 15.08
C GLY A 73 18.11 -14.76 15.68
N LEU A 74 17.69 -13.76 14.90
CA LEU A 74 17.58 -12.37 15.37
C LEU A 74 16.12 -11.95 15.44
N SER A 75 15.77 -11.14 16.45
CA SER A 75 14.49 -10.45 16.47
C SER A 75 14.58 -9.19 15.61
N TYR A 76 13.43 -8.62 15.23
CA TYR A 76 13.40 -7.40 14.42
C TYR A 76 14.13 -6.25 15.11
N SER A 77 13.83 -6.01 16.40
CA SER A 77 14.45 -4.91 17.13
C SER A 77 15.96 -5.07 17.28
N THR A 78 16.42 -6.29 17.53
CA THR A 78 17.85 -6.62 17.60
C THR A 78 18.52 -6.40 16.25
N PHE A 79 17.87 -6.84 15.16
CA PHE A 79 18.38 -6.68 13.81
C PHE A 79 18.53 -5.21 13.43
N ILE A 80 17.50 -4.39 13.70
CA ILE A 80 17.52 -2.96 13.40
C ILE A 80 18.59 -2.25 14.22
N ASN A 81 18.73 -2.59 15.49
CA ASN A 81 19.78 -2.03 16.33
C ASN A 81 21.17 -2.39 15.77
N GLY A 82 21.34 -3.63 15.35
CA GLY A 82 22.58 -4.08 14.74
C GLY A 82 22.91 -3.36 13.44
N LEU A 83 21.91 -3.03 12.63
CA LEU A 83 22.11 -2.23 11.42
C LEU A 83 22.62 -0.82 11.76
N LYS A 84 22.09 -0.23 12.81
CA LYS A 84 22.54 1.10 13.28
C LYS A 84 23.99 1.04 13.76
N ILE A 85 24.34 0.04 14.54
CA ILE A 85 25.69 -0.15 15.05
C ILE A 85 26.68 -0.39 13.91
N ALA A 86 26.28 -1.15 12.90
CA ALA A 86 27.09 -1.44 11.72
C ALA A 86 27.13 -0.29 10.71
N GLU A 87 26.36 0.77 10.96
CA GLU A 87 26.25 1.93 10.06
C GLU A 87 25.77 1.55 8.65
N ILE A 88 24.89 0.56 8.56
CA ILE A 88 24.29 0.13 7.31
C ILE A 88 23.02 0.94 7.09
N ASN A 89 23.02 1.81 6.08
CA ASN A 89 21.90 2.69 5.74
C ASN A 89 21.09 2.13 4.57
N ILE A 90 20.26 1.14 4.87
CA ILE A 90 19.31 0.57 3.91
C ILE A 90 17.92 0.75 4.49
N ASP A 91 17.00 1.30 3.70
CA ASP A 91 15.65 1.52 4.19
C ASP A 91 14.85 0.21 4.27
N ARG A 92 13.72 0.24 4.95
CA ARG A 92 12.91 -0.96 5.20
C ARG A 92 12.33 -1.54 3.93
N LYS A 93 11.99 -0.69 2.96
CA LYS A 93 11.47 -1.14 1.68
C LYS A 93 12.46 -2.03 0.94
N VAL A 94 13.70 -1.57 0.84
CA VAL A 94 14.79 -2.30 0.16
C VAL A 94 15.13 -3.56 0.94
N LEU A 95 15.22 -3.49 2.27
CA LEU A 95 15.50 -4.66 3.11
C LEU A 95 14.44 -5.75 2.95
N ALA A 96 13.17 -5.36 2.92
CA ALA A 96 12.08 -6.30 2.72
C ALA A 96 12.14 -6.97 1.35
N ASP A 97 12.51 -6.22 0.32
CA ASP A 97 12.68 -6.76 -1.02
C ASP A 97 13.84 -7.76 -1.08
N ILE A 98 14.97 -7.42 -0.48
CA ILE A 98 16.13 -8.33 -0.37
C ILE A 98 15.74 -9.60 0.38
N ALA A 99 14.98 -9.46 1.47
CA ALA A 99 14.55 -10.60 2.29
C ALA A 99 13.73 -11.61 1.51
N VAL A 100 12.92 -11.15 0.55
CA VAL A 100 12.05 -12.02 -0.25
C VAL A 100 12.75 -12.53 -1.50
N ARG A 101 13.46 -11.66 -2.22
CA ARG A 101 14.01 -11.97 -3.54
C ARG A 101 15.47 -12.42 -3.52
N ASP A 102 16.24 -11.97 -2.57
CA ASP A 102 17.67 -12.26 -2.48
C ASP A 102 18.02 -12.72 -1.07
N ARG A 103 17.71 -13.96 -0.76
CA ARG A 103 17.96 -14.54 0.55
C ARG A 103 19.44 -14.59 0.91
N ALA A 104 20.29 -14.83 -0.09
CA ALA A 104 21.74 -14.85 0.12
C ALA A 104 22.26 -13.49 0.52
N GLY A 105 21.77 -12.43 -0.15
CA GLY A 105 22.12 -11.05 0.18
C GLY A 105 21.66 -10.67 1.60
N PHE A 106 20.46 -11.07 1.98
CA PHE A 106 19.96 -10.84 3.34
C PHE A 106 20.79 -11.60 4.37
N ALA A 107 21.16 -12.82 4.09
CA ALA A 107 22.02 -13.63 4.95
C ALA A 107 23.36 -12.93 5.20
N ALA A 108 23.96 -12.36 4.14
CA ALA A 108 25.20 -11.61 4.26
C ALA A 108 25.05 -10.40 5.20
N ILE A 109 23.94 -9.67 5.06
CA ILE A 109 23.63 -8.53 5.94
C ILE A 109 23.46 -9.01 7.39
N ALA A 110 22.72 -10.11 7.59
CA ALA A 110 22.49 -10.68 8.91
C ALA A 110 23.79 -11.11 9.59
N GLU A 111 24.72 -11.68 8.83
CA GLU A 111 26.03 -12.07 9.36
C GLU A 111 26.84 -10.85 9.81
N GLN A 112 26.83 -9.76 9.03
CA GLN A 112 27.47 -8.51 9.42
C GLN A 112 26.86 -7.93 10.69
N VAL A 113 25.54 -7.98 10.82
CA VAL A 113 24.82 -7.52 12.01
C VAL A 113 25.19 -8.36 13.22
N LYS A 114 25.24 -9.67 13.09
CA LYS A 114 25.65 -10.58 14.18
C LYS A 114 27.07 -10.31 14.64
N ALA A 115 27.97 -10.09 13.70
CA ALA A 115 29.36 -9.78 13.99
C ALA A 115 29.49 -8.50 14.81
N LYS A 116 28.73 -7.46 14.46
CA LYS A 116 28.73 -6.18 15.19
C LYS A 116 28.07 -6.29 16.55
N LEU A 117 27.02 -7.08 16.68
CA LEU A 117 26.34 -7.30 17.97
C LEU A 117 27.21 -8.12 18.93
N ALA A 118 28.04 -9.01 18.41
CA ALA A 118 28.95 -9.82 19.21
C ALA A 118 30.20 -9.06 19.67
N ALA A 119 30.48 -7.95 19.01
CA ALA A 119 31.65 -7.08 19.37
C ALA A 119 31.30 -6.10 20.55
#